data_197a3961c44d8eda6453bfa1dee806d7
#
_entry.id   197a3961c44d8eda6453bfa1dee806d7
#
_cell.length_a   1.000
_cell.length_b   1.000
_cell.length_c   1.000
_cell.angle_alpha   90.00
_cell.angle_beta   90.00
_cell.angle_gamma   90.00
#
_symmetry.space_group_name_H-M   'P 1'
#
loop_
_entity.id
_entity.type
_entity.pdbx_description
1 polymer ?
#
loop_
_entity_poly.entity_id
_entity_poly.type
_entity_poly.pdbx_seq_one_letter_code
_entity_poly.pdbx_strand_id
1 'polypeptide(L)'
;KNDFDTERIKVVFNSKKVTDHHAIIPTISSVKEDVSELPLSEAKVYFLISDKFHASVGYPLIENTTKIVASFDGFEFTSSGKVIKDEGFSKYLKEYKSKKSEDAVLPDVSVGDVLSVENKEVKEKFTQPPKHFTEDTLLKSMEIAGNDALEKGVEVERKGLGTPATRAGIIENLIFKRFVERDKKNLIATHKGISLVTIVADTFKSAEKTAKWEMELSDIAQGKSSKKEFLDAIDYYSKYYKINDKCNYY
;
A
#
# COMPACT_ATOMS: atom_id res chain seq x y z
N LYS A 1 -5.66 -17.90 -28.49
CA LYS A 1 -4.67 -17.79 -27.40
C LYS A 1 -5.45 -17.64 -26.10
N ASN A 2 -5.11 -18.43 -25.07
CA ASN A 2 -5.64 -18.19 -23.73
C ASN A 2 -5.21 -16.78 -23.29
N ASP A 3 -6.16 -16.00 -22.80
CA ASP A 3 -5.88 -14.63 -22.31
C ASP A 3 -5.26 -14.63 -20.90
N PHE A 4 -5.12 -15.81 -20.27
CA PHE A 4 -4.67 -15.97 -18.90
C PHE A 4 -3.46 -16.88 -18.80
N ASP A 5 -2.58 -16.52 -17.86
CA ASP A 5 -1.37 -17.28 -17.53
C ASP A 5 -1.71 -18.41 -16.56
N THR A 6 -1.60 -19.66 -17.03
CA THR A 6 -1.94 -20.84 -16.24
C THR A 6 -1.02 -21.07 -15.04
N GLU A 7 0.24 -20.66 -15.12
CA GLU A 7 1.17 -20.75 -14.00
C GLU A 7 0.83 -19.72 -12.92
N ARG A 8 0.45 -18.52 -13.34
CA ARG A 8 0.00 -17.47 -12.43
C ARG A 8 -1.31 -17.84 -11.73
N ILE A 9 -2.22 -18.51 -12.42
CA ILE A 9 -3.46 -19.03 -11.81
C ILE A 9 -3.12 -19.94 -10.61
N LYS A 10 -2.16 -20.84 -10.72
CA LYS A 10 -1.74 -21.73 -9.63
C LYS A 10 -1.18 -20.98 -8.42
N VAL A 11 -0.53 -19.85 -8.65
CA VAL A 11 0.02 -19.00 -7.57
C VAL A 11 -1.07 -18.19 -6.88
N VAL A 12 -2.00 -17.63 -7.67
CA VAL A 12 -3.09 -16.77 -7.17
C VAL A 12 -4.14 -17.58 -6.43
N PHE A 13 -4.53 -18.76 -6.94
CA PHE A 13 -5.50 -19.66 -6.32
C PHE A 13 -4.79 -20.60 -5.33
N ASN A 14 -4.50 -20.08 -4.15
CA ASN A 14 -3.80 -20.83 -3.10
C ASN A 14 -4.62 -20.88 -1.81
N SER A 15 -5.45 -21.93 -1.67
CA SER A 15 -6.30 -22.12 -0.49
C SER A 15 -5.53 -22.23 0.83
N LYS A 16 -4.24 -22.62 0.80
CA LYS A 16 -3.39 -22.71 2.00
C LYS A 16 -3.02 -21.32 2.54
N LYS A 17 -3.13 -20.28 1.74
CA LYS A 17 -2.86 -18.89 2.12
C LYS A 17 -4.13 -18.10 2.49
N VAL A 18 -5.30 -18.75 2.42
CA VAL A 18 -6.56 -18.14 2.85
C VAL A 18 -6.73 -18.41 4.34
N THR A 19 -6.79 -17.35 5.12
CA THR A 19 -6.95 -17.43 6.58
C THR A 19 -8.39 -17.14 6.99
N ASP A 20 -8.77 -15.87 7.03
CA ASP A 20 -10.12 -15.45 7.47
C ASP A 20 -11.10 -15.31 6.29
N HIS A 21 -10.63 -14.70 5.19
CA HIS A 21 -11.46 -14.37 4.03
C HIS A 21 -10.71 -14.63 2.73
N HIS A 22 -11.46 -15.11 1.72
CA HIS A 22 -10.96 -15.16 0.34
C HIS A 22 -11.02 -13.76 -0.30
N ALA A 23 -10.36 -13.60 -1.46
CA ALA A 23 -10.46 -12.37 -2.24
C ALA A 23 -11.90 -12.09 -2.69
N ILE A 24 -12.24 -10.81 -2.89
CA ILE A 24 -13.48 -10.39 -3.52
C ILE A 24 -13.34 -10.67 -5.02
N ILE A 25 -14.22 -11.53 -5.55
CA ILE A 25 -14.26 -11.94 -6.95
C ILE A 25 -15.71 -11.89 -7.46
N PRO A 26 -15.93 -11.73 -8.78
CA PRO A 26 -17.27 -11.87 -9.36
C PRO A 26 -17.84 -13.25 -9.08
N THR A 27 -19.13 -13.33 -8.79
CA THR A 27 -19.84 -14.60 -8.61
C THR A 27 -20.21 -15.21 -9.97
N ILE A 28 -20.42 -16.53 -10.00
CA ILE A 28 -20.88 -17.21 -11.23
C ILE A 28 -22.24 -16.68 -11.71
N SER A 29 -23.12 -16.30 -10.78
CA SER A 29 -24.40 -15.67 -11.10
C SER A 29 -24.22 -14.32 -11.78
N SER A 30 -23.33 -13.47 -11.28
CA SER A 30 -23.10 -12.13 -11.83
C SER A 30 -22.54 -12.13 -13.27
N VAL A 31 -21.91 -13.23 -13.70
CA VAL A 31 -21.45 -13.38 -15.09
C VAL A 31 -22.63 -13.57 -16.07
N LYS A 32 -23.79 -14.00 -15.56
CA LYS A 32 -25.01 -14.24 -16.36
C LYS A 32 -25.97 -13.07 -16.32
N GLU A 33 -25.80 -12.13 -15.44
CA GLU A 33 -26.65 -10.96 -15.26
C GLU A 33 -26.20 -9.80 -16.16
N ASP A 34 -27.14 -9.00 -16.59
CA ASP A 34 -26.84 -7.79 -17.37
C ASP A 34 -26.39 -6.67 -16.41
N VAL A 35 -25.09 -6.45 -16.36
CA VAL A 35 -24.47 -5.41 -15.52
C VAL A 35 -24.88 -3.99 -15.95
N SER A 36 -25.45 -3.82 -17.16
CA SER A 36 -25.94 -2.51 -17.63
C SER A 36 -27.18 -2.02 -16.86
N GLU A 37 -27.91 -2.93 -16.19
CA GLU A 37 -29.06 -2.59 -15.35
C GLU A 37 -28.63 -2.05 -13.95
N LEU A 38 -27.38 -2.19 -13.56
CA LEU A 38 -26.89 -1.70 -12.27
C LEU A 38 -26.78 -0.16 -12.25
N PRO A 39 -27.02 0.48 -11.10
CA PRO A 39 -26.66 1.87 -10.91
C PRO A 39 -25.19 2.13 -11.27
N LEU A 40 -24.91 3.28 -11.90
CA LEU A 40 -23.58 3.60 -12.43
C LEU A 40 -22.43 3.41 -11.41
N SER A 41 -22.68 3.74 -10.14
CA SER A 41 -21.70 3.56 -9.06
C SER A 41 -21.40 2.09 -8.77
N GLU A 42 -22.44 1.25 -8.78
CA GLU A 42 -22.31 -0.19 -8.54
C GLU A 42 -21.63 -0.88 -9.72
N ALA A 43 -22.03 -0.54 -10.95
CA ALA A 43 -21.39 -1.02 -12.17
C ALA A 43 -19.88 -0.71 -12.19
N LYS A 44 -19.47 0.50 -11.79
CA LYS A 44 -18.06 0.87 -11.69
C LYS A 44 -17.29 0.01 -10.67
N VAL A 45 -17.89 -0.28 -9.53
CA VAL A 45 -17.26 -1.15 -8.53
C VAL A 45 -17.16 -2.58 -9.04
N TYR A 46 -18.22 -3.09 -9.68
CA TYR A 46 -18.19 -4.42 -10.28
C TYR A 46 -17.09 -4.56 -11.33
N PHE A 47 -16.99 -3.61 -12.26
CA PHE A 47 -15.94 -3.63 -13.29
C PHE A 47 -14.57 -3.50 -12.68
N LEU A 48 -14.36 -2.66 -11.66
CA LEU A 48 -13.08 -2.55 -10.96
C LEU A 48 -12.66 -3.90 -10.37
N ILE A 49 -13.58 -4.62 -9.72
CA ILE A 49 -13.32 -5.94 -9.13
C ILE A 49 -13.00 -6.95 -10.24
N SER A 50 -13.81 -6.99 -11.30
CA SER A 50 -13.62 -7.89 -12.43
C SER A 50 -12.29 -7.67 -13.14
N ASP A 51 -11.93 -6.41 -13.41
CA ASP A 51 -10.69 -6.07 -14.09
C ASP A 51 -9.47 -6.38 -13.22
N LYS A 52 -9.56 -6.14 -11.90
CA LYS A 52 -8.52 -6.56 -10.95
C LYS A 52 -8.36 -8.07 -10.90
N PHE A 53 -9.46 -8.81 -10.94
CA PHE A 53 -9.43 -10.26 -11.00
C PHE A 53 -8.74 -10.74 -12.28
N HIS A 54 -9.15 -10.25 -13.47
CA HIS A 54 -8.52 -10.58 -14.74
C HIS A 54 -7.02 -10.20 -14.75
N ALA A 55 -6.68 -9.03 -14.24
CA ALA A 55 -5.28 -8.60 -14.13
C ALA A 55 -4.45 -9.53 -13.22
N SER A 56 -5.04 -10.09 -12.16
CA SER A 56 -4.34 -10.99 -11.24
C SER A 56 -3.86 -12.28 -11.89
N VAL A 57 -4.56 -12.75 -12.92
CA VAL A 57 -4.28 -13.99 -13.66
C VAL A 57 -3.75 -13.74 -15.08
N GLY A 58 -3.59 -12.48 -15.48
CA GLY A 58 -3.08 -12.09 -16.80
C GLY A 58 -1.57 -12.33 -16.95
N TYR A 59 -1.12 -12.35 -18.20
CA TYR A 59 0.31 -12.42 -18.52
C TYR A 59 1.08 -11.22 -17.96
N PRO A 60 2.39 -11.34 -17.71
CA PRO A 60 3.20 -10.23 -17.24
C PRO A 60 3.22 -9.05 -18.22
N LEU A 61 3.27 -7.82 -17.69
CA LEU A 61 3.64 -6.64 -18.44
C LEU A 61 5.13 -6.72 -18.78
N ILE A 62 5.48 -6.57 -20.04
CA ILE A 62 6.88 -6.57 -20.51
C ILE A 62 7.23 -5.16 -20.96
N GLU A 63 8.21 -4.57 -20.32
CA GLU A 63 8.73 -3.23 -20.63
C GLU A 63 10.22 -3.31 -20.98
N ASN A 64 10.63 -2.58 -22.03
CA ASN A 64 12.02 -2.28 -22.27
C ASN A 64 12.36 -0.97 -21.56
N THR A 65 13.30 -1.01 -20.64
CA THR A 65 13.80 0.18 -19.95
C THR A 65 15.16 0.55 -20.49
N THR A 66 15.30 1.77 -21.00
CA THR A 66 16.58 2.32 -21.48
C THR A 66 17.05 3.38 -20.48
N LYS A 67 18.32 3.32 -20.10
CA LYS A 67 18.99 4.33 -19.29
C LYS A 67 20.22 4.81 -20.06
N ILE A 68 20.27 6.09 -20.37
CA ILE A 68 21.41 6.76 -20.99
C ILE A 68 22.12 7.57 -19.91
N VAL A 69 23.42 7.39 -19.80
CA VAL A 69 24.29 8.22 -18.95
C VAL A 69 25.30 8.90 -19.86
N ALA A 70 25.22 10.22 -19.93
CA ALA A 70 26.16 11.05 -20.71
C ALA A 70 27.08 11.80 -19.74
N SER A 71 28.38 11.82 -20.03
CA SER A 71 29.35 12.58 -19.27
C SER A 71 29.72 13.85 -20.04
N PHE A 72 29.68 14.99 -19.35
CA PHE A 72 30.06 16.28 -19.89
C PHE A 72 30.79 17.08 -18.81
N ASP A 73 32.03 17.49 -19.10
CA ASP A 73 32.86 18.31 -18.18
C ASP A 73 32.94 17.75 -16.73
N GLY A 74 33.06 16.41 -16.62
CA GLY A 74 33.15 15.72 -15.34
C GLY A 74 31.81 15.52 -14.61
N PHE A 75 30.69 15.97 -15.18
CA PHE A 75 29.36 15.76 -14.63
C PHE A 75 28.61 14.66 -15.42
N GLU A 76 27.83 13.87 -14.71
CA GLU A 76 26.98 12.84 -15.30
C GLU A 76 25.53 13.34 -15.46
N PHE A 77 25.00 13.19 -16.64
CA PHE A 77 23.60 13.46 -16.98
C PHE A 77 22.90 12.15 -17.29
N THR A 78 21.81 11.88 -16.56
CA THR A 78 21.07 10.63 -16.73
C THR A 78 19.71 10.90 -17.34
N SER A 79 19.37 10.15 -18.37
CA SER A 79 18.02 10.07 -18.92
C SER A 79 17.53 8.62 -18.86
N SER A 80 16.23 8.44 -18.59
CA SER A 80 15.60 7.12 -18.59
C SER A 80 14.28 7.16 -19.33
N GLY A 81 14.01 6.11 -20.08
CA GLY A 81 12.76 5.92 -20.81
C GLY A 81 12.30 4.49 -20.74
N LYS A 82 11.02 4.29 -21.04
CA LYS A 82 10.38 2.97 -21.05
C LYS A 82 9.52 2.83 -22.28
N VAL A 83 9.57 1.65 -22.88
CA VAL A 83 8.70 1.28 -24.00
C VAL A 83 8.01 -0.03 -23.63
N ILE A 84 6.68 -0.04 -23.64
CA ILE A 84 5.89 -1.25 -23.40
C ILE A 84 6.02 -2.14 -24.62
N LYS A 85 6.56 -3.35 -24.44
CA LYS A 85 6.66 -4.38 -25.46
C LYS A 85 5.42 -5.28 -25.50
N ASP A 86 4.90 -5.62 -24.33
CA ASP A 86 3.66 -6.39 -24.20
C ASP A 86 2.89 -5.83 -22.99
N GLU A 87 1.64 -5.44 -23.21
CA GLU A 87 0.80 -4.85 -22.17
C GLU A 87 0.43 -5.85 -21.04
N GLY A 88 0.41 -7.14 -21.36
CA GLY A 88 0.07 -8.19 -20.41
C GLY A 88 -1.18 -7.89 -19.58
N PHE A 89 -1.08 -8.06 -18.26
CA PHE A 89 -2.17 -7.78 -17.33
C PHE A 89 -2.59 -6.31 -17.30
N SER A 90 -1.71 -5.40 -17.71
CA SER A 90 -1.96 -3.96 -17.58
C SER A 90 -3.08 -3.46 -18.51
N LYS A 91 -3.42 -4.24 -19.54
CA LYS A 91 -4.53 -3.95 -20.46
C LYS A 91 -5.88 -3.85 -19.73
N TYR A 92 -6.09 -4.65 -18.68
CA TYR A 92 -7.32 -4.63 -17.87
C TYR A 92 -7.40 -3.43 -16.92
N LEU A 93 -6.30 -2.73 -16.67
CA LEU A 93 -6.21 -1.65 -15.68
C LEU A 93 -6.04 -0.26 -16.31
N LYS A 94 -6.20 -0.13 -17.62
CA LYS A 94 -5.98 1.15 -18.35
C LYS A 94 -6.83 2.30 -17.81
N GLU A 95 -8.10 2.04 -17.52
CA GLU A 95 -9.05 3.06 -17.06
C GLU A 95 -8.74 3.60 -15.65
N TYR A 96 -8.00 2.81 -14.85
CA TYR A 96 -7.66 3.16 -13.47
C TYR A 96 -6.28 3.80 -13.32
N LYS A 97 -5.51 3.86 -14.41
CA LYS A 97 -4.21 4.55 -14.40
C LYS A 97 -4.43 6.06 -14.43
N SER A 98 -3.85 6.77 -13.46
CA SER A 98 -3.69 8.22 -13.60
C SER A 98 -2.92 8.51 -14.90
N LYS A 99 -3.31 9.54 -15.65
CA LYS A 99 -2.53 10.05 -16.79
C LYS A 99 -1.14 10.44 -16.27
N LYS A 100 -0.22 9.50 -16.25
CA LYS A 100 1.20 9.81 -16.11
C LYS A 100 1.65 10.44 -17.44
N SER A 101 2.60 11.38 -17.35
CA SER A 101 3.35 11.84 -18.52
C SER A 101 3.80 10.61 -19.29
N GLU A 102 3.58 10.61 -20.60
CA GLU A 102 4.10 9.57 -21.48
C GLU A 102 5.59 9.40 -21.19
N ASP A 103 6.01 8.18 -20.90
CA ASP A 103 7.43 7.90 -20.68
C ASP A 103 8.18 8.26 -21.98
N ALA A 104 9.29 8.99 -21.85
CA ALA A 104 10.04 9.44 -22.98
C ALA A 104 10.62 8.24 -23.74
N VAL A 105 10.38 8.20 -25.05
CA VAL A 105 11.07 7.28 -25.94
C VAL A 105 12.47 7.86 -26.17
N LEU A 106 13.49 7.19 -25.67
CA LEU A 106 14.87 7.61 -25.84
C LEU A 106 15.41 7.17 -27.21
N PRO A 107 16.30 7.97 -27.80
CA PRO A 107 16.97 7.57 -29.04
C PRO A 107 17.84 6.33 -28.82
N ASP A 108 18.10 5.62 -29.90
CA ASP A 108 19.03 4.49 -29.92
C ASP A 108 20.46 5.05 -29.97
N VAL A 109 21.22 4.86 -28.91
CA VAL A 109 22.61 5.30 -28.78
C VAL A 109 23.48 4.19 -28.23
N SER A 110 24.74 4.18 -28.62
CA SER A 110 25.73 3.22 -28.18
C SER A 110 26.74 3.82 -27.21
N VAL A 111 27.38 2.98 -26.42
CA VAL A 111 28.47 3.43 -25.55
C VAL A 111 29.63 3.95 -26.36
N GLY A 112 30.03 5.19 -26.11
CA GLY A 112 31.11 5.88 -26.89
C GLY A 112 30.59 6.85 -27.93
N ASP A 113 29.29 6.93 -28.17
CA ASP A 113 28.71 7.95 -29.04
C ASP A 113 28.94 9.34 -28.44
N VAL A 114 29.28 10.28 -29.32
CA VAL A 114 29.47 11.69 -28.94
C VAL A 114 28.21 12.46 -29.23
N LEU A 115 27.63 13.04 -28.16
CA LEU A 115 26.41 13.84 -28.23
C LEU A 115 26.76 15.35 -28.23
N SER A 116 26.06 16.14 -29.05
CA SER A 116 26.14 17.61 -28.99
C SER A 116 25.15 18.16 -27.98
N VAL A 117 25.59 19.12 -27.15
CA VAL A 117 24.71 19.84 -26.23
C VAL A 117 24.07 20.98 -26.97
N GLU A 118 22.77 20.89 -27.25
CA GLU A 118 22.01 21.96 -27.93
C GLU A 118 21.55 23.03 -26.95
N ASN A 119 21.14 22.63 -25.75
CA ASN A 119 20.66 23.53 -24.70
C ASN A 119 21.03 23.02 -23.31
N LYS A 120 21.31 23.96 -22.41
CA LYS A 120 21.53 23.69 -20.99
C LYS A 120 20.73 24.69 -20.15
N GLU A 121 20.08 24.20 -19.13
CA GLU A 121 19.30 25.02 -18.20
C GLU A 121 19.59 24.58 -16.76
N VAL A 122 19.88 25.55 -15.90
CA VAL A 122 19.98 25.33 -14.45
C VAL A 122 18.65 25.73 -13.83
N LYS A 123 17.95 24.75 -13.23
CA LYS A 123 16.68 25.00 -12.54
C LYS A 123 16.89 24.93 -11.04
N GLU A 124 16.66 26.04 -10.37
CA GLU A 124 16.54 26.05 -8.92
C GLU A 124 15.25 25.32 -8.51
N LYS A 125 15.37 24.36 -7.61
CA LYS A 125 14.24 23.60 -7.07
C LYS A 125 14.32 23.57 -5.56
N PHE A 126 13.16 23.68 -4.94
CA PHE A 126 13.02 23.55 -3.49
C PHE A 126 12.43 22.21 -3.15
N THR A 127 12.92 21.60 -2.08
CA THR A 127 12.31 20.42 -1.50
C THR A 127 10.89 20.76 -1.03
N GLN A 128 9.97 19.84 -1.27
CA GLN A 128 8.59 20.00 -0.83
C GLN A 128 8.35 19.16 0.42
N PRO A 129 7.56 19.64 1.38
CA PRO A 129 7.18 18.80 2.51
C PRO A 129 6.41 17.55 2.03
N PRO A 130 6.39 16.47 2.83
CA PRO A 130 5.55 15.31 2.51
C PRO A 130 4.10 15.75 2.30
N LYS A 131 3.45 15.15 1.31
CA LYS A 131 2.02 15.40 1.05
C LYS A 131 1.19 14.82 2.18
N HIS A 132 0.05 15.45 2.46
CA HIS A 132 -0.96 14.86 3.34
C HIS A 132 -1.37 13.47 2.85
N PHE A 133 -1.73 12.61 3.77
CA PHE A 133 -2.28 11.31 3.42
C PHE A 133 -3.61 11.46 2.68
N THR A 134 -3.81 10.63 1.68
CA THR A 134 -5.14 10.28 1.16
C THR A 134 -5.57 8.97 1.80
N GLU A 135 -6.83 8.57 1.62
CA GLU A 135 -7.28 7.25 2.13
C GLU A 135 -6.44 6.10 1.57
N ASP A 136 -6.14 6.12 0.27
CA ASP A 136 -5.28 5.12 -0.38
C ASP A 136 -3.87 5.07 0.24
N THR A 137 -3.23 6.24 0.39
CA THR A 137 -1.87 6.28 0.93
C THR A 137 -1.82 5.96 2.41
N LEU A 138 -2.87 6.29 3.18
CA LEU A 138 -2.96 5.92 4.59
C LEU A 138 -3.19 4.41 4.74
N LEU A 139 -4.11 3.82 3.96
CA LEU A 139 -4.32 2.36 3.95
C LEU A 139 -3.04 1.60 3.64
N LYS A 140 -2.26 2.06 2.64
CA LYS A 140 -0.95 1.50 2.33
C LYS A 140 0.04 1.63 3.49
N SER A 141 0.10 2.81 4.12
CA SER A 141 0.99 3.03 5.28
C SER A 141 0.59 2.16 6.47
N MET A 142 -0.71 1.97 6.70
CA MET A 142 -1.20 1.04 7.73
C MET A 142 -0.78 -0.41 7.42
N GLU A 143 -0.79 -0.81 6.16
CA GLU A 143 -0.42 -2.17 5.74
C GLU A 143 1.05 -2.50 6.01
N ILE A 144 1.94 -1.53 5.80
CA ILE A 144 3.38 -1.72 5.96
C ILE A 144 3.91 -1.24 7.33
N ALA A 145 3.04 -0.64 8.15
CA ALA A 145 3.44 -0.11 9.45
C ALA A 145 4.05 -1.20 10.34
N GLY A 146 5.22 -0.94 10.90
CA GLY A 146 5.94 -1.89 11.75
C GLY A 146 6.71 -2.99 11.01
N ASN A 147 6.69 -3.02 9.67
CA ASN A 147 7.46 -4.02 8.91
C ASN A 147 8.98 -3.92 9.15
N ASP A 148 9.48 -2.72 9.40
CA ASP A 148 10.91 -2.49 9.67
C ASP A 148 11.35 -3.11 11.01
N ALA A 149 10.42 -3.38 11.91
CA ALA A 149 10.66 -4.03 13.19
C ALA A 149 10.66 -5.57 13.11
N LEU A 150 10.24 -6.12 11.97
CA LEU A 150 10.20 -7.55 11.74
C LEU A 150 11.50 -8.01 11.11
N GLU A 151 12.06 -9.11 11.59
CA GLU A 151 13.22 -9.75 10.97
C GLU A 151 12.89 -10.17 9.52
N LYS A 152 13.87 -10.04 8.62
CA LYS A 152 13.70 -10.45 7.23
C LYS A 152 13.40 -11.94 7.16
N GLY A 153 12.26 -12.29 6.57
CA GLY A 153 11.84 -13.69 6.38
C GLY A 153 10.78 -14.18 7.36
N VAL A 154 10.39 -13.36 8.35
CA VAL A 154 9.25 -13.68 9.23
C VAL A 154 7.95 -13.41 8.47
N GLU A 155 7.22 -14.45 8.11
CA GLU A 155 5.85 -14.34 7.61
C GLU A 155 4.90 -14.24 8.80
N VAL A 156 4.36 -13.05 9.04
CA VAL A 156 3.28 -12.83 10.00
C VAL A 156 1.97 -12.75 9.25
N GLU A 157 0.98 -13.48 9.72
CA GLU A 157 -0.35 -13.55 9.11
C GLU A 157 -1.02 -12.17 9.01
N ARG A 158 -0.79 -11.32 10.00
CA ARG A 158 -1.33 -9.96 10.08
C ARG A 158 -0.21 -8.94 10.18
N LYS A 159 0.17 -8.38 9.03
CA LYS A 159 1.17 -7.32 8.95
C LYS A 159 0.50 -5.94 9.02
N GLY A 160 1.12 -5.02 9.77
CA GLY A 160 0.67 -3.63 9.85
C GLY A 160 -0.40 -3.35 10.91
N LEU A 161 -1.02 -2.19 10.79
CA LEU A 161 -2.08 -1.72 11.67
C LEU A 161 -3.44 -2.16 11.14
N GLY A 162 -4.14 -2.98 11.88
CA GLY A 162 -5.43 -3.54 11.49
C GLY A 162 -5.34 -4.54 10.33
N THR A 163 -6.45 -5.19 10.05
CA THR A 163 -6.60 -6.13 8.92
C THR A 163 -7.16 -5.40 7.69
N PRO A 164 -7.08 -5.96 6.47
CA PRO A 164 -7.74 -5.39 5.29
C PRO A 164 -9.21 -5.06 5.51
N ALA A 165 -9.94 -5.90 6.27
CA ALA A 165 -11.35 -5.71 6.57
C ALA A 165 -11.62 -4.57 7.57
N THR A 166 -10.68 -4.25 8.46
CA THR A 166 -10.90 -3.29 9.55
C THR A 166 -10.30 -1.91 9.30
N ARG A 167 -9.30 -1.78 8.43
CA ARG A 167 -8.57 -0.51 8.20
C ARG A 167 -9.49 0.62 7.76
N ALA A 168 -10.40 0.36 6.83
CA ALA A 168 -11.36 1.38 6.39
C ALA A 168 -12.24 1.86 7.54
N GLY A 169 -12.77 0.94 8.36
CA GLY A 169 -13.55 1.26 9.55
C GLY A 169 -12.77 2.06 10.61
N ILE A 170 -11.47 1.82 10.76
CA ILE A 170 -10.60 2.61 11.63
C ILE A 170 -10.52 4.06 11.15
N ILE A 171 -10.30 4.27 9.84
CA ILE A 171 -10.25 5.63 9.26
C ILE A 171 -11.58 6.35 9.44
N GLU A 172 -12.71 5.69 9.15
CA GLU A 172 -14.05 6.26 9.34
C GLU A 172 -14.31 6.63 10.81
N ASN A 173 -13.87 5.79 11.75
CA ASN A 173 -14.00 6.06 13.18
C ASN A 173 -13.18 7.28 13.63
N LEU A 174 -11.95 7.45 13.09
CA LEU A 174 -11.14 8.65 13.36
C LEU A 174 -11.83 9.92 12.85
N ILE A 175 -12.47 9.86 11.67
CA ILE A 175 -13.22 10.98 11.10
C ILE A 175 -14.48 11.24 11.91
N PHE A 176 -15.25 10.22 12.24
CA PHE A 176 -16.46 10.34 13.08
C PHE A 176 -16.16 10.99 14.44
N LYS A 177 -15.06 10.59 15.08
CA LYS A 177 -14.60 11.17 16.35
C LYS A 177 -13.95 12.54 16.19
N ARG A 178 -13.83 13.06 14.98
CA ARG A 178 -13.21 14.34 14.67
C ARG A 178 -11.74 14.44 15.09
N PHE A 179 -10.99 13.35 15.01
CA PHE A 179 -9.53 13.36 15.13
C PHE A 179 -8.86 13.67 13.81
N VAL A 180 -9.52 13.30 12.71
CA VAL A 180 -9.12 13.54 11.33
C VAL A 180 -10.33 14.10 10.58
N GLU A 181 -10.09 14.97 9.61
CA GLU A 181 -11.11 15.48 8.68
C GLU A 181 -10.68 15.29 7.23
N ARG A 182 -11.67 15.24 6.33
CA ARG A 182 -11.44 15.17 4.88
C ARG A 182 -11.40 16.59 4.31
N ASP A 183 -10.28 16.94 3.68
CA ASP A 183 -10.19 18.10 2.77
C ASP A 183 -10.00 17.58 1.35
N LYS A 184 -11.09 17.53 0.58
CA LYS A 184 -11.13 16.91 -0.76
C LYS A 184 -10.69 15.44 -0.71
N LYS A 185 -9.49 15.15 -1.23
CA LYS A 185 -8.87 13.81 -1.21
C LYS A 185 -7.92 13.60 -0.03
N ASN A 186 -7.58 14.68 0.68
CA ASN A 186 -6.59 14.62 1.75
C ASN A 186 -7.26 14.34 3.10
N LEU A 187 -6.52 13.66 3.96
CA LEU A 187 -6.84 13.45 5.35
C LEU A 187 -5.98 14.41 6.19
N ILE A 188 -6.64 15.28 6.94
CA ILE A 188 -5.99 16.32 7.75
C ILE A 188 -6.23 16.02 9.22
N ALA A 189 -5.15 15.98 10.01
CA ALA A 189 -5.28 15.87 11.46
C ALA A 189 -5.89 17.16 12.03
N THR A 190 -6.94 17.02 12.83
CA THR A 190 -7.55 18.15 13.52
C THR A 190 -6.74 18.54 14.76
N HIS A 191 -7.00 19.73 15.30
CA HIS A 191 -6.39 20.13 16.58
C HIS A 191 -6.66 19.11 17.69
N LYS A 192 -7.89 18.55 17.76
CA LYS A 192 -8.26 17.50 18.71
C LYS A 192 -7.41 16.23 18.50
N GLY A 193 -7.17 15.82 17.27
CA GLY A 193 -6.33 14.67 16.95
C GLY A 193 -4.88 14.87 17.35
N ILE A 194 -4.33 16.05 17.06
CA ILE A 194 -2.96 16.43 17.44
C ILE A 194 -2.82 16.43 18.97
N SER A 195 -3.77 17.06 19.68
CA SER A 195 -3.77 17.09 21.15
C SER A 195 -3.80 15.67 21.73
N LEU A 196 -4.65 14.77 21.21
CA LEU A 196 -4.70 13.39 21.66
C LEU A 196 -3.32 12.71 21.52
N VAL A 197 -2.70 12.81 20.35
CA VAL A 197 -1.39 12.18 20.11
C VAL A 197 -0.29 12.79 20.99
N THR A 198 -0.42 14.05 21.38
CA THR A 198 0.55 14.72 22.27
C THR A 198 0.49 14.17 23.69
N ILE A 199 -0.70 13.88 24.22
CA ILE A 199 -0.88 13.40 25.61
C ILE A 199 -0.74 11.89 25.75
N VAL A 200 -0.98 11.10 24.69
CA VAL A 200 -0.85 9.64 24.71
C VAL A 200 0.62 9.24 24.86
N ALA A 201 0.90 8.28 25.74
CA ALA A 201 2.25 7.77 25.94
C ALA A 201 2.84 7.17 24.67
N ASP A 202 4.15 7.37 24.44
CA ASP A 202 4.85 6.95 23.21
C ASP A 202 4.73 5.46 22.92
N THR A 203 4.61 4.66 23.97
CA THR A 203 4.38 3.22 23.85
C THR A 203 3.13 2.87 23.04
N PHE A 204 2.05 3.66 23.14
CA PHE A 204 0.82 3.41 22.39
C PHE A 204 0.82 4.01 20.97
N LYS A 205 1.83 4.82 20.67
CA LYS A 205 2.02 5.41 19.33
C LYS A 205 2.94 4.55 18.44
N SER A 206 3.49 3.46 18.97
CA SER A 206 4.46 2.60 18.26
C SER A 206 3.77 1.55 17.40
N ALA A 207 3.91 1.66 16.07
CA ALA A 207 3.52 0.62 15.14
C ALA A 207 4.35 -0.67 15.31
N GLU A 208 5.62 -0.53 15.74
CA GLU A 208 6.50 -1.64 16.07
C GLU A 208 5.94 -2.51 17.20
N LYS A 209 5.39 -1.89 18.23
CA LYS A 209 4.79 -2.62 19.34
C LYS A 209 3.58 -3.44 18.88
N THR A 210 2.74 -2.85 18.04
CA THR A 210 1.60 -3.57 17.44
C THR A 210 2.08 -4.76 16.63
N ALA A 211 3.12 -4.59 15.81
CA ALA A 211 3.70 -5.69 15.04
C ALA A 211 4.25 -6.82 15.95
N LYS A 212 4.92 -6.48 17.05
CA LYS A 212 5.40 -7.47 18.04
C LYS A 212 4.25 -8.24 18.68
N TRP A 213 3.16 -7.57 19.05
CA TRP A 213 1.99 -8.25 19.61
C TRP A 213 1.31 -9.18 18.60
N GLU A 214 1.22 -8.79 17.33
CA GLU A 214 0.70 -9.68 16.27
C GLU A 214 1.59 -10.90 16.08
N MET A 215 2.93 -10.77 16.20
CA MET A 215 3.85 -11.90 16.20
C MET A 215 3.60 -12.84 17.37
N GLU A 216 3.50 -12.31 18.60
CA GLU A 216 3.24 -13.10 19.79
C GLU A 216 1.89 -13.83 19.69
N LEU A 217 0.85 -13.18 19.16
CA LEU A 217 -0.45 -13.82 18.91
C LEU A 217 -0.34 -14.94 17.87
N SER A 218 0.46 -14.75 16.82
CA SER A 218 0.73 -15.80 15.83
C SER A 218 1.46 -16.99 16.45
N ASP A 219 2.46 -16.74 17.30
CA ASP A 219 3.21 -17.78 18.00
C ASP A 219 2.33 -18.56 18.98
N ILE A 220 1.39 -17.90 19.65
CA ILE A 220 0.39 -18.54 20.50
C ILE A 220 -0.52 -19.46 19.65
N ALA A 221 -0.99 -18.97 18.50
CA ALA A 221 -1.83 -19.76 17.60
C ALA A 221 -1.11 -21.01 17.06
N GLN A 222 0.23 -20.94 16.91
CA GLN A 222 1.09 -22.06 16.49
C GLN A 222 1.55 -22.95 17.66
N GLY A 223 1.14 -22.64 18.91
CA GLY A 223 1.55 -23.38 20.11
C GLY A 223 3.00 -23.15 20.54
N LYS A 224 3.67 -22.10 20.03
CA LYS A 224 5.07 -21.75 20.34
C LYS A 224 5.22 -20.86 21.57
N SER A 225 4.16 -20.17 21.97
CA SER A 225 4.14 -19.22 23.09
C SER A 225 2.91 -19.42 23.97
N SER A 226 2.97 -18.89 25.20
CA SER A 226 1.93 -19.03 26.22
C SER A 226 0.91 -17.88 26.16
N LYS A 227 -0.36 -18.22 25.93
CA LYS A 227 -1.48 -17.26 26.05
C LYS A 227 -1.50 -16.57 27.40
N LYS A 228 -1.17 -17.28 28.50
CA LYS A 228 -1.20 -16.72 29.84
C LYS A 228 -0.16 -15.63 30.01
N GLU A 229 1.09 -15.88 29.59
CA GLU A 229 2.18 -14.90 29.68
C GLU A 229 1.86 -13.63 28.89
N PHE A 230 1.28 -13.78 27.70
CA PHE A 230 0.85 -12.65 26.88
C PHE A 230 -0.23 -11.82 27.59
N LEU A 231 -1.26 -12.46 28.17
CA LEU A 231 -2.33 -11.77 28.91
C LEU A 231 -1.81 -11.09 30.17
N ASP A 232 -0.91 -11.74 30.92
CA ASP A 232 -0.27 -11.17 32.11
C ASP A 232 0.54 -9.90 31.76
N ALA A 233 1.25 -9.90 30.61
CA ALA A 233 1.95 -8.74 30.10
C ALA A 233 0.98 -7.60 29.73
N ILE A 234 -0.12 -7.87 29.04
CA ILE A 234 -1.15 -6.86 28.70
C ILE A 234 -1.77 -6.28 29.97
N ASP A 235 -2.09 -7.11 30.96
CA ASP A 235 -2.67 -6.67 32.23
C ASP A 235 -1.70 -5.78 33.02
N TYR A 236 -0.42 -6.12 33.05
CA TYR A 236 0.65 -5.28 33.62
C TYR A 236 0.70 -3.90 32.94
N TYR A 237 0.72 -3.84 31.62
CA TYR A 237 0.68 -2.58 30.89
C TYR A 237 -0.56 -1.76 31.20
N SER A 238 -1.73 -2.39 31.23
CA SER A 238 -2.99 -1.72 31.53
C SER A 238 -2.98 -1.10 32.94
N LYS A 239 -2.45 -1.82 33.93
CA LYS A 239 -2.33 -1.33 35.31
C LYS A 239 -1.31 -0.20 35.43
N TYR A 240 -0.17 -0.35 34.80
CA TYR A 240 0.91 0.66 34.83
C TYR A 240 0.43 2.01 34.30
N TYR A 241 -0.25 2.03 33.14
CA TYR A 241 -0.71 3.26 32.54
C TYR A 241 -1.92 3.86 33.27
N LYS A 242 -2.82 3.05 33.82
CA LYS A 242 -3.89 3.56 34.70
C LYS A 242 -3.37 4.27 35.95
N ILE A 243 -2.27 3.82 36.51
CA ILE A 243 -1.65 4.44 37.69
C ILE A 243 -0.99 5.77 37.27
N ASN A 244 -0.31 5.82 36.14
CA ASN A 244 0.39 7.04 35.70
C ASN A 244 -0.57 8.13 35.18
N ASP A 245 -1.71 7.79 34.58
CA ASP A 245 -2.74 8.77 34.19
C ASP A 245 -3.31 9.53 35.42
N LYS A 246 -3.35 8.90 36.58
CA LYS A 246 -3.78 9.59 37.83
C LYS A 246 -2.74 10.57 38.36
N CYS A 247 -1.49 10.44 38.00
CA CYS A 247 -0.40 11.31 38.46
C CYS A 247 -0.17 12.55 37.59
N ASN A 248 -0.71 12.62 36.39
CA ASN A 248 -0.49 13.75 35.47
C ASN A 248 -1.62 14.80 35.46
N TYR A 249 -2.54 14.75 36.40
CA TYR A 249 -3.64 15.74 36.55
C TYR A 249 -3.45 16.63 37.79
N TYR A 250 -2.23 16.93 38.19
CA TYR A 250 -1.94 17.97 39.19
C TYR A 250 -0.90 18.95 38.67
#